data_7c70af00bd5f0c79c0f85513c22a5a07
#
_entry.id   7c70af00bd5f0c79c0f85513c22a5a07
#
_cell.length_a   1.000
_cell.length_b   1.000
_cell.length_c   1.000
_cell.angle_alpha   90.00
_cell.angle_beta   90.00
_cell.angle_gamma   90.00
#
_symmetry.space_group_name_H-M   'P 1'
#
loop_
_entity.id
_entity.type
_entity.pdbx_description
1 polymer ?
#
loop_
_entity_poly.entity_id
_entity_poly.type
_entity_poly.pdbx_seq_one_letter_code
_entity_poly.pdbx_strand_id
1 'polypeptide(L)'
;MQDKNLKKQLEKLSPGDLVLVEWCDASVGKSLGSGVAVDVPVKSFGVFIGVLGSKNKHAVIAQNAFKYSDGFFDIDYTSIPLSWTVQIILVVKNLVNSTEAQYLVNSFLMGGRRTLQNRTRQQKVRNHDRLH
;
A
#
# COMPACT_ATOMS: atom_id res chain seq x y z
N MET A 1 1.20 10.63 -18.19
CA MET A 1 -0.16 11.15 -18.20
C MET A 1 -1.12 10.04 -17.74
N GLN A 2 -1.87 10.27 -16.68
CA GLN A 2 -2.81 9.27 -16.20
C GLN A 2 -4.00 9.17 -17.15
N ASP A 3 -4.41 7.92 -17.40
CA ASP A 3 -5.63 7.66 -18.12
C ASP A 3 -6.83 8.22 -17.34
N LYS A 4 -7.74 8.90 -18.02
CA LYS A 4 -8.98 9.42 -17.42
C LYS A 4 -9.82 8.33 -16.77
N ASN A 5 -9.78 7.10 -17.30
CA ASN A 5 -10.48 5.95 -16.73
C ASN A 5 -9.88 5.54 -15.39
N LEU A 6 -8.56 5.52 -15.27
CA LEU A 6 -7.88 5.22 -14.02
C LEU A 6 -8.25 6.24 -12.93
N LYS A 7 -8.26 7.52 -13.28
CA LYS A 7 -8.68 8.57 -12.34
C LYS A 7 -10.09 8.34 -11.82
N LYS A 8 -11.04 8.03 -12.70
CA LYS A 8 -12.43 7.73 -12.31
C LYS A 8 -12.52 6.49 -11.44
N GLN A 9 -11.74 5.45 -11.75
CA GLN A 9 -11.69 4.24 -10.95
C GLN A 9 -11.18 4.54 -9.53
N LEU A 10 -10.13 5.33 -9.41
CA LEU A 10 -9.56 5.74 -8.11
C LEU A 10 -10.54 6.58 -7.28
N GLU A 11 -11.30 7.46 -7.91
CA GLU A 11 -12.28 8.31 -7.21
C GLU A 11 -13.40 7.52 -6.53
N LYS A 12 -13.66 6.30 -6.98
CA LYS A 12 -14.69 5.41 -6.41
C LYS A 12 -14.17 4.57 -5.25
N LEU A 13 -12.87 4.55 -5.02
CA LEU A 13 -12.25 3.71 -4.02
C LEU A 13 -12.15 4.41 -2.67
N SER A 14 -12.28 3.62 -1.62
CA SER A 14 -12.04 4.03 -0.24
C SER A 14 -11.14 3.02 0.46
N PRO A 15 -10.34 3.43 1.44
CA PRO A 15 -9.60 2.46 2.26
C PRO A 15 -10.53 1.38 2.81
N GLY A 16 -10.11 0.13 2.70
CA GLY A 16 -10.90 -1.02 3.10
C GLY A 16 -11.57 -1.77 1.95
N ASP A 17 -11.59 -1.21 0.75
CA ASP A 17 -12.13 -1.88 -0.44
C ASP A 17 -11.18 -3.00 -0.89
N LEU A 18 -11.75 -4.15 -1.26
CA LEU A 18 -10.97 -5.18 -1.95
C LEU A 18 -10.86 -4.82 -3.43
N VAL A 19 -9.64 -4.76 -3.93
CA VAL A 19 -9.36 -4.36 -5.30
C VAL A 19 -8.47 -5.35 -6.03
N LEU A 20 -8.60 -5.36 -7.35
CA LEU A 20 -7.67 -5.97 -8.29
C LEU A 20 -6.97 -4.85 -9.06
N VAL A 21 -5.65 -4.82 -8.99
CA VAL A 21 -4.83 -3.85 -9.73
C VAL A 21 -4.16 -4.58 -10.88
N GLU A 22 -4.41 -4.15 -12.11
CA GLU A 22 -3.69 -4.59 -13.29
C GLU A 22 -2.64 -3.56 -13.64
N TRP A 23 -1.39 -3.99 -13.74
CA TRP A 23 -0.27 -3.11 -14.00
C TRP A 23 0.81 -3.83 -14.81
N CYS A 24 1.75 -3.07 -15.34
CA CYS A 24 2.87 -3.60 -16.11
C CYS A 24 4.17 -3.33 -15.37
N ASP A 25 4.88 -4.40 -15.04
CA ASP A 25 6.17 -4.32 -14.38
C ASP A 25 7.28 -4.10 -15.41
N ALA A 26 8.15 -3.13 -15.14
CA ALA A 26 9.39 -2.98 -15.87
C ALA A 26 10.35 -4.05 -15.37
N SER A 27 10.44 -5.14 -16.07
CA SER A 27 11.14 -6.31 -15.56
C SER A 27 12.66 -6.23 -15.72
N VAL A 28 13.35 -6.62 -14.67
CA VAL A 28 14.70 -7.17 -14.79
C VAL A 28 14.52 -8.67 -14.96
N GLY A 29 14.65 -9.14 -16.18
CA GLY A 29 14.41 -10.53 -16.52
C GLY A 29 15.61 -11.19 -17.16
N LYS A 30 15.56 -12.52 -17.25
CA LYS A 30 16.46 -13.29 -18.10
C LYS A 30 15.96 -13.24 -19.53
N SER A 31 16.83 -13.11 -20.50
CA SER A 31 16.43 -13.13 -21.91
C SER A 31 16.06 -14.56 -22.31
N LEU A 32 14.80 -14.89 -22.16
CA LEU A 32 14.24 -16.17 -22.53
C LEU A 32 13.37 -16.00 -23.79
N GLY A 33 13.98 -15.74 -24.91
CA GLY A 33 13.24 -15.78 -26.16
C GLY A 33 12.96 -14.43 -26.80
N SER A 34 11.76 -14.12 -27.17
CA SER A 34 11.39 -13.21 -28.25
C SER A 34 11.81 -11.75 -28.14
N GLY A 35 12.18 -11.25 -26.99
CA GLY A 35 12.60 -9.86 -26.82
C GLY A 35 11.59 -8.80 -27.27
N VAL A 36 10.35 -9.18 -27.55
CA VAL A 36 9.32 -8.30 -28.07
C VAL A 36 8.55 -7.61 -26.96
N ALA A 37 8.38 -8.26 -25.83
CA ALA A 37 7.71 -7.70 -24.65
C ALA A 37 8.68 -7.61 -23.49
N VAL A 38 8.98 -6.39 -23.04
CA VAL A 38 9.91 -6.12 -21.94
C VAL A 38 9.17 -5.76 -20.66
N ASP A 39 7.89 -5.52 -20.73
CA ASP A 39 7.00 -5.28 -19.61
C ASP A 39 6.15 -6.53 -19.35
N VAL A 40 6.02 -6.87 -18.07
CA VAL A 40 5.26 -8.06 -17.65
C VAL A 40 3.92 -7.61 -17.09
N PRO A 41 2.79 -8.04 -17.68
CA PRO A 41 1.48 -7.80 -17.08
C PRO A 41 1.34 -8.50 -15.74
N VAL A 42 0.89 -7.77 -14.73
CA VAL A 42 0.73 -8.27 -13.36
C VAL A 42 -0.68 -7.99 -12.89
N LYS A 43 -1.26 -8.95 -12.18
CA LYS A 43 -2.51 -8.77 -11.43
C LYS A 43 -2.21 -8.88 -9.95
N SER A 44 -2.45 -7.81 -9.20
CA SER A 44 -2.24 -7.79 -7.75
C SER A 44 -3.56 -7.58 -7.04
N PHE A 45 -3.76 -8.34 -5.98
CA PHE A 45 -4.99 -8.32 -5.20
C PHE A 45 -4.68 -7.80 -3.80
N GLY A 46 -5.61 -7.08 -3.23
CA GLY A 46 -5.47 -6.66 -1.84
C GLY A 46 -6.50 -5.64 -1.42
N VAL A 47 -6.43 -5.29 -0.14
CA VAL A 47 -7.27 -4.26 0.45
C VAL A 47 -6.63 -2.90 0.19
N PHE A 48 -7.39 -2.00 -0.41
CA PHE A 48 -6.94 -0.67 -0.76
C PHE A 48 -6.65 0.15 0.51
N ILE A 49 -5.45 0.69 0.59
CA ILE A 49 -5.01 1.57 1.69
C ILE A 49 -5.12 3.03 1.27
N GLY A 50 -4.74 3.35 0.04
CA GLY A 50 -4.77 4.71 -0.46
C GLY A 50 -3.82 4.93 -1.64
N VAL A 51 -3.82 6.15 -2.14
CA VAL A 51 -2.83 6.63 -3.10
C VAL A 51 -1.85 7.52 -2.36
N LEU A 52 -0.60 7.13 -2.32
CA LEU A 52 0.44 7.78 -1.53
C LEU A 52 1.65 8.11 -2.38
N GLY A 53 2.45 9.02 -1.90
CA GLY A 53 3.68 9.47 -2.56
C GLY A 53 3.68 10.97 -2.83
N SER A 54 4.85 11.57 -2.86
CA SER A 54 5.03 13.00 -3.08
C SER A 54 5.17 13.33 -4.58
N LYS A 55 6.26 12.90 -5.19
CA LYS A 55 6.53 13.12 -6.61
C LYS A 55 5.87 12.08 -7.50
N ASN A 56 5.99 10.82 -7.12
CA ASN A 56 5.39 9.68 -7.84
C ASN A 56 4.33 9.06 -6.96
N LYS A 57 3.09 9.10 -7.43
CA LYS A 57 1.95 8.51 -6.72
C LYS A 57 1.91 7.01 -6.92
N HIS A 58 1.59 6.30 -5.84
CA HIS A 58 1.48 4.85 -5.81
C HIS A 58 0.13 4.44 -5.24
N ALA A 59 -0.50 3.46 -5.84
CA ALA A 59 -1.61 2.75 -5.21
C ALA A 59 -1.02 1.73 -4.23
N VAL A 60 -1.47 1.77 -2.99
CA VAL A 60 -1.00 0.87 -1.94
C VAL A 60 -2.12 -0.10 -1.58
N ILE A 61 -1.83 -1.38 -1.67
CA ILE A 61 -2.76 -2.45 -1.33
C ILE A 61 -2.13 -3.40 -0.30
N ALA A 62 -2.91 -3.81 0.69
CA ALA A 62 -2.49 -4.73 1.74
C ALA A 62 -2.91 -6.16 1.41
N GLN A 63 -1.98 -7.09 1.44
CA GLN A 63 -2.23 -8.53 1.29
C GLN A 63 -2.45 -9.21 2.64
N ASN A 64 -1.70 -8.80 3.66
CA ASN A 64 -1.83 -9.31 5.01
C ASN A 64 -1.78 -8.17 6.00
N ALA A 65 -2.53 -8.30 7.07
CA ALA A 65 -2.51 -7.37 8.19
C ALA A 65 -2.50 -8.18 9.49
N PHE A 66 -1.43 -8.02 10.27
CA PHE A 66 -1.27 -8.69 11.56
C PHE A 66 -1.69 -7.72 12.67
N LYS A 67 -2.82 -8.01 13.31
CA LYS A 67 -3.38 -7.18 14.38
C LYS A 67 -2.80 -7.57 15.74
N TYR A 68 -2.28 -6.58 16.44
CA TYR A 68 -1.79 -6.73 17.80
C TYR A 68 -2.78 -6.19 18.83
N SER A 69 -2.58 -6.55 20.10
CA SER A 69 -3.47 -6.17 21.19
C SER A 69 -3.55 -4.67 21.44
N ASP A 70 -2.57 -3.90 21.01
CA ASP A 70 -2.56 -2.44 21.11
C ASP A 70 -3.38 -1.73 20.01
N GLY A 71 -4.01 -2.49 19.11
CA GLY A 71 -4.82 -1.96 18.01
C GLY A 71 -4.06 -1.59 16.76
N PHE A 72 -2.75 -1.73 16.75
CA PHE A 72 -1.92 -1.51 15.58
C PHE A 72 -1.76 -2.77 14.74
N PHE A 73 -1.44 -2.56 13.46
CA PHE A 73 -1.20 -3.64 12.50
C PHE A 73 0.23 -3.58 11.96
N ASP A 74 0.80 -4.76 11.71
CA ASP A 74 1.89 -4.90 10.74
C ASP A 74 1.27 -5.31 9.41
N ILE A 75 1.65 -4.62 8.34
CA ILE A 75 0.99 -4.78 7.03
C ILE A 75 2.01 -5.24 6.00
N ASP A 76 1.72 -6.38 5.36
CA ASP A 76 2.38 -6.77 4.12
C ASP A 76 1.64 -6.11 2.97
N TYR A 77 2.31 -5.29 2.20
CA TYR A 77 1.70 -4.48 1.16
C TYR A 77 2.45 -4.54 -0.16
N THR A 78 1.74 -4.16 -1.20
CA THR A 78 2.33 -3.86 -2.51
C THR A 78 2.06 -2.40 -2.83
N SER A 79 3.09 -1.69 -3.23
CA SER A 79 3.02 -0.29 -3.66
C SER A 79 3.25 -0.23 -5.16
N ILE A 80 2.25 0.22 -5.92
CA ILE A 80 2.25 0.15 -7.37
C ILE A 80 2.25 1.56 -7.93
N PRO A 81 3.28 1.96 -8.72
CA PRO A 81 3.26 3.27 -9.36
C PRO A 81 2.02 3.46 -10.22
N LEU A 82 1.34 4.59 -10.09
CA LEU A 82 0.17 4.87 -10.92
C LEU A 82 0.54 4.95 -12.40
N SER A 83 1.76 5.40 -12.72
CA SER A 83 2.26 5.44 -14.09
C SER A 83 2.38 4.05 -14.73
N TRP A 84 2.47 2.99 -13.92
CA TRP A 84 2.54 1.59 -14.38
C TRP A 84 1.17 0.89 -14.30
N THR A 85 0.16 1.53 -13.74
CA THR A 85 -1.16 0.96 -13.51
C THR A 85 -2.02 1.13 -14.75
N VAL A 86 -2.59 0.03 -15.22
CA VAL A 86 -3.52 0.00 -16.35
C VAL A 86 -4.95 0.26 -15.87
N GLN A 87 -5.38 -0.46 -14.84
CA GLN A 87 -6.70 -0.29 -14.24
C GLN A 87 -6.76 -0.83 -12.82
N ILE A 88 -7.72 -0.32 -12.05
CA ILE A 88 -8.05 -0.81 -10.71
C ILE A 88 -9.52 -1.17 -10.68
N ILE A 89 -9.80 -2.43 -10.41
CA ILE A 89 -11.17 -2.96 -10.37
C ILE A 89 -11.60 -3.10 -8.91
N LEU A 90 -12.71 -2.47 -8.58
CA LEU A 90 -13.36 -2.66 -7.28
C LEU A 90 -14.03 -4.04 -7.26
N VAL A 91 -13.60 -4.92 -6.37
CA VAL A 91 -14.14 -6.28 -6.25
C VAL A 91 -15.20 -6.33 -5.16
N VAL A 92 -14.88 -5.85 -3.95
CA VAL A 92 -15.83 -5.79 -2.84
C VAL A 92 -15.68 -4.43 -2.15
N LYS A 93 -16.77 -3.69 -2.11
CA LYS A 93 -16.82 -2.41 -1.39
C LYS A 93 -16.83 -2.66 0.11
N ASN A 94 -15.96 -1.94 0.84
CA ASN A 94 -15.88 -2.03 2.31
C ASN A 94 -15.72 -3.46 2.83
N LEU A 95 -14.85 -4.26 2.22
CA LEU A 95 -14.50 -5.58 2.73
C LEU A 95 -14.02 -5.46 4.18
N VAL A 96 -13.21 -4.46 4.43
CA VAL A 96 -12.84 -4.01 5.77
C VAL A 96 -13.68 -2.78 6.09
N ASN A 97 -14.39 -2.77 7.22
CA ASN A 97 -15.24 -1.64 7.58
C ASN A 97 -14.41 -0.36 7.77
N SER A 98 -15.08 0.79 7.67
CA SER A 98 -14.40 2.08 7.66
C SER A 98 -13.58 2.37 8.93
N THR A 99 -14.03 1.91 10.08
CA THR A 99 -13.31 2.08 11.35
C THR A 99 -12.00 1.29 11.35
N GLU A 100 -12.07 0.00 10.99
CA GLU A 100 -10.88 -0.85 10.91
C GLU A 100 -9.95 -0.42 9.77
N ALA A 101 -10.51 0.00 8.64
CA ALA A 101 -9.73 0.53 7.53
C ALA A 101 -8.92 1.77 7.96
N GLN A 102 -9.47 2.63 8.79
CA GLN A 102 -8.74 3.79 9.32
C GLN A 102 -7.56 3.37 10.18
N TYR A 103 -7.70 2.31 11.00
CA TYR A 103 -6.57 1.75 11.74
C TYR A 103 -5.49 1.18 10.82
N LEU A 104 -5.88 0.53 9.73
CA LEU A 104 -4.91 0.06 8.72
C LEU A 104 -4.14 1.22 8.10
N VAL A 105 -4.84 2.28 7.69
CA VAL A 105 -4.21 3.48 7.11
C VAL A 105 -3.25 4.10 8.11
N ASN A 106 -3.68 4.30 9.34
CA ASN A 106 -2.85 4.90 10.38
C ASN A 106 -1.61 4.06 10.67
N SER A 107 -1.77 2.74 10.77
CA SER A 107 -0.65 1.82 10.99
C SER A 107 0.34 1.87 9.84
N PHE A 108 -0.15 1.92 8.61
CA PHE A 108 0.70 2.05 7.42
C PHE A 108 1.50 3.36 7.44
N LEU A 109 0.84 4.49 7.70
CA LEU A 109 1.47 5.80 7.72
C LEU A 109 2.50 5.94 8.84
N MET A 110 2.32 5.23 9.95
CA MET A 110 3.27 5.20 11.06
C MET A 110 4.42 4.21 10.87
N GLY A 111 4.44 3.45 9.77
CA GLY A 111 5.46 2.45 9.48
C GLY A 111 5.29 1.15 10.25
N GLY A 112 4.06 0.89 10.73
CA GLY A 112 3.71 -0.32 11.45
C GLY A 112 4.19 -0.34 12.90
N ARG A 113 3.99 -1.46 13.55
CA ARG A 113 4.24 -1.63 14.99
C ARG A 113 5.72 -1.51 15.38
N ARG A 114 6.61 -2.04 14.57
CA ARG A 114 8.06 -2.00 14.84
C ARG A 114 8.59 -0.57 14.92
N THR A 115 8.17 0.28 14.00
CA THR A 115 8.58 1.70 13.97
C THR A 115 8.04 2.43 15.18
N LEU A 116 6.81 2.16 15.59
CA LEU A 116 6.21 2.74 16.79
C LEU A 116 6.99 2.34 18.04
N GLN A 117 7.35 1.08 18.20
CA GLN A 117 8.18 0.59 19.32
C GLN A 117 9.55 1.26 19.35
N ASN A 118 10.20 1.42 18.22
CA ASN A 118 11.49 2.10 18.13
C ASN A 118 11.38 3.57 18.51
N ARG A 119 10.34 4.27 18.09
CA ARG A 119 10.07 5.66 18.51
C ARG A 119 9.88 5.78 20.02
N THR A 120 9.14 4.87 20.62
CA THR A 120 8.93 4.83 22.07
C THR A 120 10.23 4.60 22.83
N ARG A 121 11.09 3.68 22.36
CA ARG A 121 12.41 3.43 22.93
C ARG A 121 13.30 4.67 22.86
N GLN A 122 13.37 5.33 21.72
CA GLN A 122 14.15 6.56 21.54
C GLN A 122 13.66 7.67 22.47
N GLN A 123 12.36 7.81 22.66
CA GLN A 123 11.79 8.80 23.57
C GLN A 123 12.14 8.50 25.03
N LYS A 124 12.12 7.23 25.45
CA LYS A 124 12.55 6.82 26.80
C LYS A 124 14.01 7.14 27.05
N VAL A 125 14.90 6.85 26.09
CA VAL A 125 16.34 7.17 26.18
C VAL A 125 16.54 8.67 26.31
N ARG A 126 15.89 9.50 25.50
CA ARG A 126 15.98 10.96 25.57
C ARG A 126 15.53 11.50 26.93
N ASN A 127 14.46 10.97 27.48
CA ASN A 127 13.96 11.37 28.78
C ASN A 127 14.93 10.97 29.93
N HIS A 128 15.56 9.81 29.80
CA HIS A 128 16.58 9.36 30.76
C HIS A 128 17.80 10.29 30.72
N ASP A 129 18.29 10.64 29.54
CA ASP A 129 19.43 11.54 29.37
C ASP A 129 19.16 12.96 29.91
N ARG A 130 17.90 13.41 29.88
CA ARG A 130 17.50 14.73 30.43
C ARG A 130 17.49 14.78 31.96
N LEU A 131 17.40 13.62 32.63
CA LEU A 131 17.36 13.54 34.09
C LEU A 131 18.77 13.45 34.72
N HIS A 132 19.78 13.36 33.91
CA HIS A 132 21.17 13.36 34.25
C HIS A 132 21.87 14.60 33.72
#